data_7e4bcdf19f577c7bc06974fa11de126c
#
_entry.id   7e4bcdf19f577c7bc06974fa11de126c
#
_cell.length_a   1.000
_cell.length_b   1.000
_cell.length_c   1.000
_cell.angle_alpha   90.00
_cell.angle_beta   90.00
_cell.angle_gamma   90.00
#
_symmetry.space_group_name_H-M   'P 1'
#
loop_
_entity.id
_entity.type
_entity.pdbx_description
1 polymer ?
#
loop_
_entity_poly.entity_id
_entity_poly.type
_entity_poly.pdbx_seq_one_letter_code
_entity_poly.pdbx_strand_id
1 'polypeptide(L)'
;AGTAMFDGIKKGETDVMTYSDVIRVLANSSTIPLCEPVYQNGYIDYDVNEDKTILSENHEASSIKGTIIANDITSITGLYATKGCIIVNTNIGHVQLNSGGKDVTKYIGYNATVYYKTENDQDILAYIVPNSKTKEITFNNSDVDKYSNGTYQYYEDGKRKTARIANDAEVIYNGKRVTDLSAFKDASYMYFPRNEKEIPDDGTIKLVSTDGSSNYNLVFVNVMDCFVVDHYGGTNKSIYFKDNKAAVNVEDEDDYDIYDLDGKEMLPTELKEWDVLEAYKAADNSYTKYVVVRNVVEGTVTSIKKSNNDYDEIVINGNSYYYDNEDDGKIAVGIGGVFLLSSNNRIIMMTDESVAHDVTFGYLVSSWHEDYEDMGEARILTMDGNLVIYKFANKVKLDGVTYKKQDDMPLENRQLITYKLANNELKTIDTVYSNKTASPSDLRVLYSNMPNGSASESEKSDGLLYKKNLNCFGGRILVNA
;
A
#
# COMPACT_ATOMS: atom_id res chain seq x y z
N ALA A 1 8.55 31.26 -7.82
CA ALA A 1 7.69 30.59 -6.85
C ALA A 1 6.51 29.87 -7.50
N GLY A 2 5.82 30.46 -8.49
CA GLY A 2 4.62 29.86 -9.07
C GLY A 2 4.83 28.53 -9.82
N THR A 3 6.00 28.25 -10.35
CA THR A 3 6.29 27.01 -11.09
C THR A 3 6.49 25.80 -10.18
N ALA A 4 7.07 25.99 -9.01
CA ALA A 4 7.34 24.89 -8.06
C ALA A 4 6.06 24.24 -7.50
N MET A 5 4.95 24.98 -7.40
CA MET A 5 3.66 24.42 -6.99
C MET A 5 3.18 23.31 -7.92
N PHE A 6 3.54 23.37 -9.19
CA PHE A 6 3.09 22.44 -10.24
C PHE A 6 4.14 21.39 -10.59
N ASP A 7 5.21 21.27 -9.81
CA ASP A 7 6.23 20.26 -10.05
C ASP A 7 5.62 18.84 -10.02
N GLY A 8 5.99 18.07 -11.06
CA GLY A 8 5.48 16.71 -11.27
C GLY A 8 4.08 16.62 -11.87
N ILE A 9 3.44 17.74 -12.22
CA ILE A 9 2.17 17.77 -12.93
C ILE A 9 2.43 17.96 -14.44
N LYS A 10 2.09 16.95 -15.23
CA LYS A 10 2.29 16.93 -16.68
C LYS A 10 1.02 17.35 -17.43
N LYS A 11 0.43 18.49 -17.06
CA LYS A 11 -0.82 18.98 -17.65
C LYS A 11 -0.67 20.41 -18.14
N GLY A 12 -1.37 20.73 -19.23
CA GLY A 12 -1.47 22.10 -19.75
C GLY A 12 -2.46 22.95 -18.93
N GLU A 13 -2.43 24.26 -19.14
CA GLU A 13 -3.26 25.24 -18.41
C GLU A 13 -4.77 25.02 -18.55
N THR A 14 -5.20 24.31 -19.59
CA THR A 14 -6.62 24.04 -19.89
C THR A 14 -7.06 22.62 -19.52
N ASP A 15 -6.15 21.78 -19.07
CA ASP A 15 -6.45 20.39 -18.71
C ASP A 15 -7.15 20.29 -17.36
N VAL A 16 -8.08 19.33 -17.25
CA VAL A 16 -8.76 19.07 -15.99
C VAL A 16 -7.78 18.39 -15.03
N MET A 17 -7.64 18.96 -13.84
CA MET A 17 -6.84 18.37 -12.76
C MET A 17 -7.55 17.18 -12.14
N THR A 18 -6.81 16.10 -11.92
CA THR A 18 -7.28 14.96 -11.13
C THR A 18 -7.16 15.27 -9.62
N TYR A 19 -7.79 14.47 -8.79
CA TYR A 19 -7.66 14.56 -7.34
C TYR A 19 -6.19 14.44 -6.89
N SER A 20 -5.44 13.54 -7.53
CA SER A 20 -4.00 13.35 -7.29
C SER A 20 -3.19 14.61 -7.64
N ASP A 21 -3.53 15.30 -8.74
CA ASP A 21 -2.86 16.54 -9.11
C ASP A 21 -3.10 17.64 -8.07
N VAL A 22 -4.34 17.76 -7.58
CA VAL A 22 -4.69 18.75 -6.53
C VAL A 22 -3.93 18.46 -5.24
N ILE A 23 -3.90 17.20 -4.79
CA ILE A 23 -3.12 16.80 -3.60
C ILE A 23 -1.64 17.14 -3.78
N ARG A 24 -1.09 16.89 -4.96
CA ARG A 24 0.31 17.22 -5.27
C ARG A 24 0.58 18.73 -5.22
N VAL A 25 -0.32 19.56 -5.77
CA VAL A 25 -0.22 21.02 -5.67
C VAL A 25 -0.22 21.47 -4.22
N LEU A 26 -1.13 20.93 -3.40
CA LEU A 26 -1.21 21.28 -1.97
C LEU A 26 0.06 20.86 -1.22
N ALA A 27 0.56 19.66 -1.47
CA ALA A 27 1.82 19.20 -0.88
C ALA A 27 3.00 20.06 -1.29
N ASN A 28 3.14 20.37 -2.58
CA ASN A 28 4.20 21.26 -3.06
C ASN A 28 4.08 22.65 -2.43
N SER A 29 2.86 23.22 -2.39
CA SER A 29 2.61 24.56 -1.83
C SER A 29 3.03 24.68 -0.37
N SER A 30 2.88 23.60 0.40
CA SER A 30 3.18 23.62 1.84
C SER A 30 4.65 23.84 2.17
N THR A 31 5.55 23.55 1.21
CA THR A 31 7.01 23.62 1.37
C THR A 31 7.68 24.74 0.58
N ILE A 32 6.90 25.52 -0.18
CA ILE A 32 7.42 26.67 -0.92
C ILE A 32 7.67 27.84 0.03
N PRO A 33 8.80 28.58 -0.12
CA PRO A 33 9.06 29.79 0.63
C PRO A 33 7.94 30.82 0.49
N LEU A 34 7.55 31.41 1.61
CA LEU A 34 6.51 32.44 1.65
C LEU A 34 7.03 33.79 1.15
N CYS A 35 6.17 34.54 0.44
CA CYS A 35 6.45 35.90 0.04
C CYS A 35 5.90 36.87 1.11
N GLU A 36 6.72 37.75 1.58
CA GLU A 36 6.36 38.81 2.54
C GLU A 36 6.27 40.15 1.82
N PRO A 37 5.23 40.95 2.04
CA PRO A 37 5.16 42.30 1.48
C PRO A 37 6.18 43.23 2.11
N VAL A 38 6.97 43.91 1.30
CA VAL A 38 7.96 44.90 1.72
C VAL A 38 7.54 46.25 1.16
N TYR A 39 7.44 47.25 2.04
CA TYR A 39 7.08 48.62 1.67
C TYR A 39 8.35 49.41 1.34
N GLN A 40 8.59 49.72 0.08
CA GLN A 40 9.69 50.54 -0.37
C GLN A 40 9.19 51.69 -1.26
N ASN A 41 9.59 52.92 -0.98
CA ASN A 41 9.31 54.10 -1.78
C ASN A 41 7.83 54.33 -2.16
N GLY A 42 6.90 53.91 -1.29
CA GLY A 42 5.45 54.06 -1.55
C GLY A 42 4.83 52.95 -2.38
N TYR A 43 5.59 51.91 -2.71
CA TYR A 43 5.11 50.71 -3.42
C TYR A 43 5.25 49.51 -2.52
N ILE A 44 4.36 48.52 -2.75
CA ILE A 44 4.43 47.20 -2.14
C ILE A 44 5.25 46.32 -3.09
N ASP A 45 6.38 45.83 -2.61
CA ASP A 45 7.15 44.77 -3.26
C ASP A 45 7.01 43.46 -2.45
N TYR A 46 7.48 42.35 -2.94
CA TYR A 46 7.41 41.09 -2.24
C TYR A 46 8.78 40.41 -2.20
N ASP A 47 9.28 40.22 -1.01
CA ASP A 47 10.51 39.47 -0.78
C ASP A 47 10.19 38.02 -0.45
N VAL A 48 11.01 37.11 -0.97
CA VAL A 48 10.88 35.66 -0.69
C VAL A 48 11.66 35.37 0.61
N ASN A 49 10.93 34.88 1.60
CA ASN A 49 11.56 34.45 2.86
C ASN A 49 11.82 32.91 2.76
N GLU A 50 13.08 32.57 2.47
CA GLU A 50 13.54 31.17 2.26
C GLU A 50 13.37 30.27 3.50
N ASP A 51 13.24 30.88 4.70
CA ASP A 51 13.12 30.14 5.96
C ASP A 51 11.67 29.96 6.42
N LYS A 52 10.71 30.59 5.73
CA LYS A 52 9.29 30.51 6.05
C LYS A 52 8.51 29.76 4.98
N THR A 53 7.76 28.78 5.41
CA THR A 53 6.84 27.98 4.56
C THR A 53 5.50 27.84 5.27
N ILE A 54 4.47 27.33 4.59
CA ILE A 54 3.20 27.01 5.25
C ILE A 54 3.41 26.00 6.38
N LEU A 55 4.33 25.02 6.20
CA LEU A 55 4.64 24.04 7.24
C LEU A 55 5.26 24.68 8.47
N SER A 56 6.19 25.65 8.31
CA SER A 56 6.81 26.30 9.45
C SER A 56 5.85 27.23 10.18
N GLU A 57 5.09 28.04 9.44
CA GLU A 57 4.25 29.09 10.04
C GLU A 57 2.90 28.58 10.56
N ASN A 58 2.27 27.65 9.83
CA ASN A 58 0.92 27.20 10.16
C ASN A 58 0.88 25.85 10.89
N HIS A 59 1.97 25.06 10.81
CA HIS A 59 2.03 23.73 11.38
C HIS A 59 3.16 23.55 12.40
N GLU A 60 3.83 24.64 12.79
CA GLU A 60 4.90 24.63 13.81
C GLU A 60 6.02 23.61 13.52
N ALA A 61 6.27 23.34 12.24
CA ALA A 61 7.29 22.40 11.82
C ALA A 61 8.64 23.12 11.68
N SER A 62 9.62 22.67 12.42
CA SER A 62 11.02 23.05 12.20
C SER A 62 11.60 22.35 10.99
N SER A 63 12.65 22.89 10.39
CA SER A 63 13.32 22.25 9.25
C SER A 63 14.84 22.24 9.39
N ILE A 64 15.47 21.21 8.85
CA ILE A 64 16.91 21.10 8.68
C ILE A 64 17.25 20.74 7.24
N LYS A 65 18.36 21.25 6.73
CA LYS A 65 18.89 20.92 5.40
C LYS A 65 20.12 20.04 5.54
N GLY A 66 20.15 18.90 4.85
CA GLY A 66 21.28 17.99 4.93
C GLY A 66 21.09 16.72 4.10
N THR A 67 22.04 15.81 4.26
CA THR A 67 21.98 14.49 3.63
C THR A 67 21.45 13.46 4.63
N ILE A 68 20.44 12.72 4.29
CA ILE A 68 19.95 11.60 5.10
C ILE A 68 20.95 10.45 4.93
N ILE A 69 21.74 10.15 5.96
CA ILE A 69 22.88 9.24 5.86
C ILE A 69 22.60 7.84 6.41
N ALA A 70 21.61 7.73 7.26
CA ALA A 70 21.30 6.44 7.90
C ALA A 70 19.88 6.41 8.46
N ASN A 71 19.36 5.19 8.58
CA ASN A 71 18.36 4.78 9.55
C ASN A 71 18.97 3.69 10.47
N ASP A 72 18.15 2.96 11.21
CA ASP A 72 18.57 1.85 12.07
C ASP A 72 19.05 0.61 11.29
N ILE A 73 18.60 0.44 10.05
CA ILE A 73 18.87 -0.74 9.21
C ILE A 73 20.01 -0.49 8.23
N THR A 74 20.07 0.69 7.64
CA THR A 74 21.07 0.98 6.61
C THR A 74 21.80 2.30 6.85
N SER A 75 23.07 2.35 6.47
CA SER A 75 23.93 3.54 6.57
C SER A 75 24.88 3.61 5.40
N ILE A 76 25.00 4.78 4.77
CA ILE A 76 26.00 5.04 3.73
C ILE A 76 27.34 5.50 4.31
N THR A 77 27.41 5.76 5.59
CA THR A 77 28.64 6.21 6.28
C THR A 77 29.16 5.21 7.31
N GLY A 78 28.37 4.20 7.68
CA GLY A 78 28.66 3.26 8.77
C GLY A 78 28.18 3.75 10.16
N LEU A 79 27.61 4.96 10.25
CA LEU A 79 26.95 5.45 11.46
C LEU A 79 25.45 5.11 11.38
N TYR A 80 24.96 4.28 12.28
CA TYR A 80 23.55 3.86 12.31
C TYR A 80 22.74 4.71 13.28
N ALA A 81 21.47 4.94 12.97
CA ALA A 81 20.52 5.56 13.88
C ALA A 81 20.07 4.55 14.97
N THR A 82 19.48 5.06 16.03
CA THR A 82 18.71 4.20 16.95
C THR A 82 17.43 3.71 16.29
N LYS A 83 16.87 2.61 16.78
CA LYS A 83 15.66 1.98 16.20
C LYS A 83 14.53 3.01 16.01
N GLY A 84 13.92 3.00 14.83
CA GLY A 84 12.87 3.92 14.46
C GLY A 84 13.32 5.37 14.21
N CYS A 85 14.62 5.63 14.07
CA CYS A 85 15.16 6.97 13.82
C CYS A 85 15.91 7.06 12.49
N ILE A 86 16.13 8.30 12.05
CA ILE A 86 17.02 8.65 10.93
C ILE A 86 18.12 9.59 11.39
N ILE A 87 19.25 9.60 10.68
CA ILE A 87 20.33 10.58 10.88
C ILE A 87 20.41 11.46 9.63
N VAL A 88 20.33 12.77 9.87
CA VAL A 88 20.57 13.81 8.86
C VAL A 88 21.93 14.44 9.12
N ASN A 89 22.84 14.34 8.17
CA ASN A 89 24.12 15.01 8.21
C ASN A 89 23.97 16.45 7.70
N THR A 90 24.11 17.40 8.57
CA THR A 90 23.96 18.83 8.30
C THR A 90 25.31 19.55 8.33
N ASN A 91 25.33 20.83 7.98
CA ASN A 91 26.53 21.65 8.05
C ASN A 91 27.01 21.91 9.50
N ILE A 92 26.19 21.66 10.50
CA ILE A 92 26.51 21.82 11.93
C ILE A 92 26.67 20.50 12.68
N GLY A 93 26.59 19.36 11.99
CA GLY A 93 26.73 18.02 12.53
C GLY A 93 25.56 17.09 12.23
N HIS A 94 25.54 15.97 12.94
CA HIS A 94 24.50 14.96 12.77
C HIS A 94 23.30 15.27 13.65
N VAL A 95 22.11 15.23 13.07
CA VAL A 95 20.85 15.37 13.79
C VAL A 95 20.09 14.05 13.64
N GLN A 96 19.65 13.49 14.76
CA GLN A 96 18.81 12.29 14.78
C GLN A 96 17.36 12.69 15.01
N LEU A 97 16.45 12.14 14.18
CA LEU A 97 15.02 12.37 14.27
C LEU A 97 14.30 11.03 14.36
N ASN A 98 13.23 10.96 15.14
CA ASN A 98 12.33 9.82 15.14
C ASN A 98 11.56 9.77 13.80
N SER A 99 11.50 8.64 13.14
CA SER A 99 10.82 8.47 11.84
C SER A 99 9.29 8.57 11.94
N GLY A 100 8.75 8.49 13.16
CA GLY A 100 7.29 8.43 13.37
C GLY A 100 6.65 7.17 12.81
N GLY A 101 7.39 6.04 12.80
CA GLY A 101 6.91 4.76 12.25
C GLY A 101 6.81 4.74 10.71
N LYS A 102 7.55 5.61 10.01
CA LYS A 102 7.54 5.69 8.55
C LYS A 102 8.76 4.99 7.95
N ASP A 103 8.55 4.23 6.87
CA ASP A 103 9.65 3.73 6.05
C ASP A 103 10.34 4.87 5.32
N VAL A 104 11.54 5.20 5.77
CA VAL A 104 12.36 6.27 5.22
C VAL A 104 13.54 5.77 4.41
N THR A 105 13.69 4.46 4.26
CA THR A 105 14.81 3.80 3.55
C THR A 105 15.00 4.35 2.14
N LYS A 106 13.91 4.67 1.45
CA LYS A 106 13.95 5.25 0.09
C LYS A 106 14.62 6.62 -0.03
N TYR A 107 14.87 7.29 1.10
CA TYR A 107 15.51 8.61 1.14
C TYR A 107 16.96 8.57 1.63
N ILE A 108 17.50 7.41 1.99
CA ILE A 108 18.91 7.27 2.37
C ILE A 108 19.79 7.74 1.22
N GLY A 109 20.74 8.62 1.51
CA GLY A 109 21.63 9.24 0.54
C GLY A 109 21.08 10.53 -0.10
N TYR A 110 19.81 10.87 0.11
CA TYR A 110 19.24 12.10 -0.45
C TYR A 110 19.72 13.34 0.28
N ASN A 111 20.07 14.36 -0.49
CA ASN A 111 20.19 15.72 0.02
C ASN A 111 18.78 16.34 0.03
N ALA A 112 18.29 16.74 1.19
CA ALA A 112 16.90 17.10 1.40
C ALA A 112 16.72 18.21 2.42
N THR A 113 15.57 18.86 2.38
CA THR A 113 15.02 19.62 3.51
C THR A 113 14.10 18.68 4.29
N VAL A 114 14.41 18.46 5.56
CA VAL A 114 13.68 17.56 6.44
C VAL A 114 12.91 18.41 7.44
N TYR A 115 11.57 18.28 7.43
CA TYR A 115 10.66 18.92 8.35
C TYR A 115 10.33 17.98 9.50
N TYR A 116 10.33 18.51 10.72
CA TYR A 116 10.02 17.75 11.93
C TYR A 116 9.23 18.59 12.92
N LYS A 117 8.57 17.93 13.85
CA LYS A 117 7.88 18.54 14.99
C LYS A 117 8.46 18.01 16.28
N THR A 118 8.56 18.88 17.27
CA THR A 118 8.96 18.47 18.61
C THR A 118 7.72 18.15 19.43
N GLU A 119 7.55 16.88 19.79
CA GLU A 119 6.46 16.37 20.64
C GLU A 119 7.06 15.59 21.81
N ASN A 120 6.70 15.93 23.04
CA ASN A 120 7.22 15.27 24.24
C ASN A 120 8.76 15.20 24.28
N ASP A 121 9.42 16.29 23.96
CA ASP A 121 10.90 16.41 23.88
C ASP A 121 11.55 15.48 22.83
N GLN A 122 10.80 14.99 21.87
CA GLN A 122 11.30 14.21 20.73
C GLN A 122 11.01 14.93 19.43
N ASP A 123 12.03 15.01 18.58
CA ASP A 123 11.88 15.52 17.22
C ASP A 123 11.40 14.40 16.30
N ILE A 124 10.16 14.53 15.83
CA ILE A 124 9.47 13.54 15.02
C ILE A 124 9.39 14.01 13.58
N LEU A 125 9.86 13.19 12.64
CA LEU A 125 9.82 13.46 11.21
C LEU A 125 8.39 13.73 10.74
N ALA A 126 8.16 14.91 10.17
CA ALA A 126 6.91 15.28 9.53
C ALA A 126 6.95 15.00 8.03
N TYR A 127 7.96 15.55 7.32
CA TYR A 127 8.03 15.49 5.87
C TYR A 127 9.47 15.61 5.36
N ILE A 128 9.78 15.00 4.20
CA ILE A 128 11.07 15.07 3.52
C ILE A 128 10.85 15.65 2.12
N VAL A 129 11.60 16.72 1.83
CA VAL A 129 11.62 17.35 0.49
C VAL A 129 13.01 17.16 -0.11
N PRO A 130 13.17 16.26 -1.09
CA PRO A 130 14.42 16.12 -1.82
C PRO A 130 14.87 17.46 -2.44
N ASN A 131 16.17 17.66 -2.56
CA ASN A 131 16.72 18.83 -3.25
C ASN A 131 16.20 18.88 -4.69
N SER A 132 15.90 20.08 -5.20
CA SER A 132 15.39 20.30 -6.56
C SER A 132 16.31 19.78 -7.69
N LYS A 133 17.60 19.56 -7.38
CA LYS A 133 18.54 18.95 -8.34
C LYS A 133 18.44 17.42 -8.37
N THR A 134 17.78 16.81 -7.39
CA THR A 134 17.62 15.35 -7.34
C THR A 134 16.82 14.87 -8.56
N LYS A 135 17.39 13.92 -9.28
CA LYS A 135 16.73 13.23 -10.40
C LYS A 135 16.61 11.77 -10.05
N GLU A 136 15.49 11.18 -10.36
CA GLU A 136 15.27 9.76 -10.16
C GLU A 136 14.57 9.13 -11.34
N ILE A 137 14.88 7.87 -11.58
CA ILE A 137 14.14 7.00 -12.48
C ILE A 137 13.92 5.66 -11.78
N THR A 138 12.79 5.05 -12.07
CA THR A 138 12.47 3.71 -11.58
C THR A 138 11.95 2.89 -12.76
N PHE A 139 12.42 1.66 -12.86
CA PHE A 139 11.96 0.69 -13.85
C PHE A 139 11.90 -0.70 -13.20
N ASN A 140 11.08 -1.59 -13.75
CA ASN A 140 10.99 -2.96 -13.25
C ASN A 140 12.22 -3.76 -13.62
N ASN A 141 12.57 -4.77 -12.84
CA ASN A 141 13.66 -5.69 -13.18
C ASN A 141 13.40 -6.37 -14.52
N SER A 142 12.15 -6.74 -14.80
CA SER A 142 11.72 -7.33 -16.07
C SER A 142 11.89 -6.43 -17.30
N ASP A 143 11.96 -5.10 -17.12
CA ASP A 143 12.18 -4.15 -18.21
C ASP A 143 13.65 -3.99 -18.60
N VAL A 144 14.58 -4.58 -17.82
CA VAL A 144 16.02 -4.49 -18.07
C VAL A 144 16.43 -5.43 -19.21
N ASP A 145 16.90 -4.86 -20.31
CA ASP A 145 17.43 -5.61 -21.46
C ASP A 145 18.90 -6.02 -21.24
N LYS A 146 19.71 -5.11 -20.71
CA LYS A 146 21.14 -5.34 -20.52
C LYS A 146 21.75 -4.38 -19.51
N TYR A 147 22.76 -4.87 -18.78
CA TYR A 147 23.70 -4.01 -18.10
C TYR A 147 25.13 -4.27 -18.59
N SER A 148 25.86 -3.22 -18.85
CA SER A 148 27.28 -3.30 -19.18
C SER A 148 28.00 -1.98 -18.94
N ASN A 149 29.22 -2.05 -18.43
CA ASN A 149 30.11 -0.89 -18.22
C ASN A 149 29.45 0.25 -17.45
N GLY A 150 28.74 -0.06 -16.38
CA GLY A 150 28.05 0.93 -15.53
C GLY A 150 26.80 1.52 -16.19
N THR A 151 26.23 0.88 -17.20
CA THR A 151 25.06 1.41 -17.92
C THR A 151 23.96 0.36 -18.00
N TYR A 152 22.77 0.69 -17.48
CA TYR A 152 21.55 -0.05 -17.75
C TYR A 152 20.98 0.31 -19.12
N GLN A 153 20.50 -0.70 -19.81
CA GLN A 153 19.63 -0.60 -20.96
C GLN A 153 18.29 -1.22 -20.57
N TYR A 154 17.22 -0.47 -20.67
CA TYR A 154 15.90 -0.90 -20.24
C TYR A 154 14.81 -0.37 -21.20
N TYR A 155 13.62 -0.97 -21.15
CA TYR A 155 12.47 -0.54 -21.93
C TYR A 155 11.52 0.31 -21.07
N GLU A 156 11.03 1.40 -21.65
CA GLU A 156 9.99 2.25 -21.09
C GLU A 156 9.04 2.64 -22.21
N ASP A 157 7.76 2.33 -22.08
CA ASP A 157 6.74 2.53 -23.12
C ASP A 157 7.15 1.92 -24.49
N GLY A 158 7.76 0.74 -24.46
CA GLY A 158 8.25 0.04 -25.66
C GLY A 158 9.47 0.67 -26.32
N LYS A 159 10.08 1.70 -25.71
CA LYS A 159 11.28 2.37 -26.20
C LYS A 159 12.48 2.02 -25.34
N ARG A 160 13.59 1.68 -26.01
CA ARG A 160 14.85 1.42 -25.31
C ARG A 160 15.44 2.72 -24.77
N LYS A 161 15.74 2.71 -23.48
CA LYS A 161 16.37 3.80 -22.72
C LYS A 161 17.72 3.33 -22.15
N THR A 162 18.52 4.29 -21.73
CA THR A 162 19.80 4.03 -21.05
C THR A 162 19.96 4.89 -19.81
N ALA A 163 20.54 4.32 -18.77
CA ALA A 163 20.87 5.03 -17.53
C ALA A 163 22.26 4.64 -17.06
N ARG A 164 23.11 5.62 -16.83
CA ARG A 164 24.51 5.41 -16.42
C ARG A 164 24.65 5.61 -14.91
N ILE A 165 25.35 4.67 -14.27
CA ILE A 165 25.68 4.72 -12.85
C ILE A 165 27.07 5.36 -12.69
N ALA A 166 27.25 6.16 -11.64
CA ALA A 166 28.54 6.68 -11.23
C ALA A 166 29.47 5.54 -10.76
N ASN A 167 30.78 5.70 -10.94
CA ASN A 167 31.72 4.66 -10.56
C ASN A 167 31.77 4.39 -9.04
N ASP A 168 31.43 5.40 -8.26
CA ASP A 168 31.38 5.43 -6.80
C ASP A 168 29.95 5.37 -6.26
N ALA A 169 29.01 4.89 -7.06
CA ALA A 169 27.62 4.81 -6.66
C ALA A 169 27.44 3.88 -5.45
N GLU A 170 26.64 4.34 -4.50
CA GLU A 170 26.19 3.53 -3.37
C GLU A 170 25.05 2.63 -3.80
N VAL A 171 25.08 1.37 -3.39
CA VAL A 171 24.04 0.38 -3.70
C VAL A 171 23.34 -0.04 -2.43
N ILE A 172 22.01 0.06 -2.47
CA ILE A 172 21.12 -0.37 -1.41
C ILE A 172 20.24 -1.48 -1.98
N TYR A 173 20.42 -2.69 -1.47
CA TYR A 173 19.67 -3.87 -1.89
C TYR A 173 18.70 -4.28 -0.80
N ASN A 174 17.41 -4.28 -1.14
CA ASN A 174 16.31 -4.60 -0.20
C ASN A 174 16.46 -3.87 1.14
N GLY A 175 16.73 -2.57 1.07
CA GLY A 175 16.81 -1.73 2.24
C GLY A 175 18.17 -1.71 2.95
N LYS A 176 19.13 -2.55 2.57
CA LYS A 176 20.45 -2.60 3.21
C LYS A 176 21.59 -2.25 2.25
N ARG A 177 22.55 -1.47 2.70
CA ARG A 177 23.72 -1.09 1.89
C ARG A 177 24.57 -2.31 1.58
N VAL A 178 24.97 -2.43 0.33
CA VAL A 178 25.94 -3.44 -0.12
C VAL A 178 27.34 -2.89 0.01
N THR A 179 28.13 -3.46 0.91
CA THR A 179 29.52 -3.03 1.16
C THR A 179 30.52 -3.75 0.27
N ASP A 180 30.25 -5.00 -0.12
CA ASP A 180 31.07 -5.76 -1.05
C ASP A 180 30.46 -5.77 -2.46
N LEU A 181 30.77 -4.72 -3.20
CA LEU A 181 30.33 -4.59 -4.61
C LEU A 181 30.99 -5.61 -5.53
N SER A 182 32.11 -6.25 -5.14
CA SER A 182 32.76 -7.24 -5.99
C SER A 182 31.98 -8.54 -6.03
N ALA A 183 31.51 -9.03 -4.89
CA ALA A 183 30.61 -10.18 -4.82
C ALA A 183 29.28 -9.88 -5.52
N PHE A 184 28.83 -8.65 -5.43
CA PHE A 184 27.60 -8.20 -6.06
C PHE A 184 27.71 -8.12 -7.60
N LYS A 185 28.86 -7.74 -8.13
CA LYS A 185 29.14 -7.72 -9.57
C LYS A 185 29.24 -9.12 -10.16
N ASP A 186 29.83 -10.07 -9.41
CA ASP A 186 29.96 -11.46 -9.85
C ASP A 186 28.64 -12.23 -9.69
N ALA A 187 27.81 -11.87 -8.72
CA ALA A 187 26.43 -12.33 -8.59
C ALA A 187 25.52 -11.51 -9.51
N SER A 188 25.74 -11.60 -10.81
CA SER A 188 25.12 -10.77 -11.85
C SER A 188 23.60 -10.58 -11.74
N TYR A 189 22.93 -11.43 -11.01
CA TYR A 189 21.51 -11.46 -10.74
C TYR A 189 20.99 -10.39 -9.77
N MET A 190 21.81 -9.84 -8.93
CA MET A 190 21.38 -8.85 -7.94
C MET A 190 21.46 -7.43 -8.45
N TYR A 191 22.39 -7.17 -9.33
CA TYR A 191 22.72 -5.85 -9.81
C TYR A 191 22.46 -5.69 -11.30
N PHE A 192 22.51 -6.80 -12.03
CA PHE A 192 22.38 -6.87 -13.47
C PHE A 192 21.46 -7.99 -13.87
N PRO A 193 20.79 -7.88 -15.04
CA PRO A 193 20.07 -9.01 -15.58
C PRO A 193 21.04 -10.18 -15.71
N ARG A 194 20.67 -11.29 -15.15
CA ARG A 194 21.31 -12.58 -15.34
C ARG A 194 21.08 -13.10 -16.74
N ASN A 195 21.73 -14.19 -17.04
CA ASN A 195 21.28 -15.08 -18.11
C ASN A 195 19.77 -15.32 -17.93
N GLU A 196 19.03 -15.25 -19.02
CA GLU A 196 17.57 -15.24 -19.17
C GLU A 196 16.71 -16.14 -18.24
N LYS A 197 17.32 -17.00 -17.43
CA LYS A 197 16.65 -17.93 -16.51
C LYS A 197 16.66 -17.55 -15.03
N GLU A 198 17.31 -16.45 -14.65
CA GLU A 198 17.60 -16.17 -13.25
C GLU A 198 17.43 -14.69 -12.87
N ILE A 199 16.73 -13.88 -13.68
CA ILE A 199 16.34 -12.53 -13.31
C ILE A 199 15.25 -12.67 -12.25
N PRO A 200 15.38 -12.07 -11.06
CA PRO A 200 14.25 -11.94 -10.16
C PRO A 200 13.21 -11.06 -10.87
N ASP A 201 12.11 -11.67 -11.28
CA ASP A 201 11.13 -11.01 -12.13
C ASP A 201 10.33 -9.97 -11.37
N ASP A 202 10.27 -10.09 -10.05
CA ASP A 202 9.58 -9.17 -9.19
C ASP A 202 10.53 -8.23 -8.50
N GLY A 203 10.40 -7.00 -8.84
CA GLY A 203 11.16 -5.97 -8.20
C GLY A 203 11.39 -4.76 -9.08
N THR A 204 12.04 -3.77 -8.49
CA THR A 204 12.32 -2.50 -9.14
C THR A 204 13.77 -2.11 -8.96
N ILE A 205 14.30 -1.41 -9.94
CA ILE A 205 15.57 -0.70 -9.83
C ILE A 205 15.25 0.79 -9.86
N LYS A 206 15.63 1.49 -8.79
CA LYS A 206 15.52 2.94 -8.70
C LYS A 206 16.92 3.54 -8.71
N LEU A 207 17.18 4.42 -9.65
CA LEU A 207 18.43 5.14 -9.78
C LEU A 207 18.22 6.60 -9.40
N VAL A 208 19.09 7.14 -8.57
CA VAL A 208 19.00 8.51 -8.07
C VAL A 208 20.31 9.25 -8.32
N SER A 209 20.20 10.47 -8.89
CA SER A 209 21.28 11.45 -8.94
C SER A 209 20.94 12.56 -7.94
N THR A 210 21.70 12.64 -6.87
CA THR A 210 21.45 13.62 -5.78
C THR A 210 22.00 15.02 -6.08
N ASP A 211 22.88 15.13 -7.06
CA ASP A 211 23.54 16.40 -7.48
C ASP A 211 23.02 16.94 -8.82
N GLY A 212 22.11 16.21 -9.46
CA GLY A 212 21.56 16.55 -10.76
C GLY A 212 22.46 16.21 -11.96
N SER A 213 23.55 15.49 -11.73
CA SER A 213 24.43 14.99 -12.79
C SER A 213 23.70 14.04 -13.73
N SER A 214 24.34 13.68 -14.85
CA SER A 214 23.83 12.68 -15.79
C SER A 214 24.07 11.24 -15.33
N ASN A 215 24.94 11.05 -14.31
CA ASN A 215 25.23 9.76 -13.73
C ASN A 215 24.52 9.63 -12.39
N TYR A 216 23.95 8.46 -12.16
CA TYR A 216 23.23 8.15 -10.92
C TYR A 216 24.21 7.67 -9.86
N ASN A 217 24.23 8.30 -8.71
CA ASN A 217 25.14 8.00 -7.61
C ASN A 217 24.54 7.15 -6.49
N LEU A 218 23.23 6.86 -6.56
CA LEU A 218 22.54 5.92 -5.67
C LEU A 218 21.77 4.90 -6.53
N VAL A 219 21.83 3.65 -6.13
CA VAL A 219 21.10 2.55 -6.76
C VAL A 219 20.32 1.81 -5.70
N PHE A 220 19.01 1.81 -5.78
CA PHE A 220 18.15 0.97 -4.96
C PHE A 220 17.69 -0.21 -5.80
N VAL A 221 18.03 -1.41 -5.35
CA VAL A 221 17.57 -2.66 -5.95
C VAL A 221 16.59 -3.29 -4.97
N ASN A 222 15.33 -3.35 -5.37
CA ASN A 222 14.28 -3.99 -4.60
C ASN A 222 13.83 -5.25 -5.34
N VAL A 223 14.07 -6.39 -4.74
CA VAL A 223 13.67 -7.71 -5.23
C VAL A 223 12.80 -8.34 -4.18
N MET A 224 11.62 -8.78 -4.55
CA MET A 224 10.67 -9.31 -3.62
C MET A 224 10.29 -10.75 -3.92
N ASP A 225 10.09 -11.51 -2.85
CA ASP A 225 9.33 -12.75 -2.87
C ASP A 225 7.93 -12.48 -2.33
N CYS A 226 6.92 -13.13 -2.90
CA CYS A 226 5.55 -12.96 -2.45
C CYS A 226 5.03 -14.22 -1.76
N PHE A 227 4.36 -14.02 -0.63
CA PHE A 227 3.74 -15.06 0.18
C PHE A 227 2.30 -14.68 0.48
N VAL A 228 1.43 -15.67 0.61
CA VAL A 228 0.07 -15.46 1.08
C VAL A 228 -0.04 -15.95 2.51
N VAL A 229 -0.42 -15.06 3.43
CA VAL A 229 -0.52 -15.36 4.86
C VAL A 229 -1.66 -16.34 5.11
N ASP A 230 -1.37 -17.40 5.86
CA ASP A 230 -2.39 -18.26 6.46
C ASP A 230 -2.79 -17.73 7.83
N HIS A 231 -1.82 -17.64 8.75
CA HIS A 231 -2.03 -17.05 10.07
C HIS A 231 -0.71 -16.68 10.73
N TYR A 232 -0.79 -15.89 11.80
CA TYR A 232 0.32 -15.64 12.71
C TYR A 232 0.16 -16.50 13.97
N GLY A 233 1.17 -17.32 14.26
CA GLY A 233 1.26 -18.16 15.46
C GLY A 233 1.92 -17.43 16.63
N GLY A 234 1.14 -16.79 17.49
CA GLY A 234 1.66 -15.94 18.57
C GLY A 234 2.52 -16.71 19.60
N THR A 235 2.31 -18.02 19.77
CA THR A 235 3.08 -18.85 20.74
C THR A 235 4.51 -19.07 20.30
N ASN A 236 4.72 -19.31 19.01
CA ASN A 236 6.03 -19.58 18.40
C ASN A 236 6.54 -18.41 17.54
N LYS A 237 5.85 -17.28 17.59
CA LYS A 237 6.18 -16.05 16.88
C LYS A 237 6.54 -16.30 15.41
N SER A 238 5.69 -17.04 14.71
CA SER A 238 5.92 -17.42 13.32
C SER A 238 4.75 -17.04 12.44
N ILE A 239 5.04 -16.57 11.23
CA ILE A 239 4.07 -16.31 10.17
C ILE A 239 3.98 -17.57 9.31
N TYR A 240 2.80 -18.13 9.20
CA TYR A 240 2.49 -19.29 8.36
C TYR A 240 1.89 -18.83 7.04
N PHE A 241 2.23 -19.54 5.97
CA PHE A 241 1.80 -19.19 4.62
C PHE A 241 0.95 -20.29 4.00
N LYS A 242 0.10 -19.89 3.05
CA LYS A 242 -0.62 -20.81 2.17
C LYS A 242 0.38 -21.58 1.28
N ASP A 243 -0.11 -22.60 0.57
CA ASP A 243 0.67 -23.43 -0.37
C ASP A 243 1.87 -24.17 0.25
N ASN A 244 1.80 -24.50 1.54
CA ASN A 244 2.84 -25.24 2.26
C ASN A 244 4.23 -24.61 2.20
N LYS A 245 4.32 -23.31 1.95
CA LYS A 245 5.59 -22.59 2.07
C LYS A 245 6.08 -22.59 3.52
N ALA A 246 7.39 -22.59 3.70
CA ALA A 246 8.02 -22.63 5.02
C ALA A 246 7.59 -21.40 5.84
N ALA A 247 7.22 -21.62 7.10
CA ALA A 247 6.92 -20.55 8.03
C ALA A 247 8.17 -19.70 8.32
N VAL A 248 7.98 -18.42 8.56
CA VAL A 248 9.04 -17.48 8.94
C VAL A 248 8.91 -17.15 10.41
N ASN A 249 10.02 -17.33 11.15
CA ASN A 249 10.09 -16.88 12.54
C ASN A 249 10.31 -15.37 12.59
N VAL A 250 9.55 -14.68 13.42
CA VAL A 250 9.58 -13.24 13.69
C VAL A 250 9.70 -12.99 15.19
N GLU A 251 10.62 -13.71 15.84
CA GLU A 251 10.89 -13.57 17.28
C GLU A 251 11.85 -12.41 17.56
N ASP A 252 12.87 -12.25 16.73
CA ASP A 252 13.84 -11.17 16.84
C ASP A 252 13.37 -9.94 16.02
N GLU A 253 12.97 -8.92 16.74
CA GLU A 253 12.45 -7.68 16.15
C GLU A 253 13.52 -6.83 15.44
N ASP A 254 14.81 -7.17 15.59
CA ASP A 254 15.91 -6.49 14.89
C ASP A 254 16.17 -7.07 13.48
N ASP A 255 15.62 -8.27 13.19
CA ASP A 255 15.83 -8.97 11.93
C ASP A 255 14.76 -8.64 10.87
N TYR A 256 13.68 -7.94 11.25
CA TYR A 256 12.62 -7.62 10.32
C TYR A 256 11.85 -6.34 10.69
N ASP A 257 11.19 -5.78 9.68
CA ASP A 257 10.10 -4.80 9.84
C ASP A 257 8.91 -5.19 8.97
N ILE A 258 7.70 -4.85 9.40
CA ILE A 258 6.49 -5.02 8.62
C ILE A 258 5.84 -3.65 8.42
N TYR A 259 5.50 -3.33 7.17
CA TYR A 259 4.84 -2.08 6.79
C TYR A 259 3.58 -2.36 5.97
N ASP A 260 2.62 -1.43 6.01
CA ASP A 260 1.57 -1.37 4.99
C ASP A 260 2.10 -0.68 3.70
N LEU A 261 1.25 -0.60 2.66
CA LEU A 261 1.60 0.07 1.40
C LEU A 261 1.89 1.57 1.54
N ASP A 262 1.37 2.21 2.58
CA ASP A 262 1.62 3.63 2.86
C ASP A 262 2.93 3.84 3.63
N GLY A 263 3.60 2.75 3.99
CA GLY A 263 4.86 2.74 4.75
C GLY A 263 4.65 2.96 6.24
N LYS A 264 3.48 2.65 6.78
CA LYS A 264 3.20 2.64 8.21
C LYS A 264 3.59 1.30 8.80
N GLU A 265 4.33 1.32 9.89
CA GLU A 265 4.73 0.13 10.63
C GLU A 265 3.53 -0.64 11.17
N MET A 266 3.62 -1.96 11.07
CA MET A 266 2.60 -2.92 11.52
C MET A 266 3.23 -3.98 12.43
N LEU A 267 2.43 -4.51 13.35
CA LEU A 267 2.82 -5.66 14.16
C LEU A 267 2.43 -6.98 13.48
N PRO A 268 3.14 -8.11 13.72
CA PRO A 268 2.77 -9.42 13.19
C PRO A 268 1.33 -9.85 13.57
N THR A 269 0.81 -9.35 14.69
CA THR A 269 -0.56 -9.60 15.16
C THR A 269 -1.63 -8.91 14.35
N GLU A 270 -1.27 -7.93 13.51
CA GLU A 270 -2.17 -7.19 12.62
C GLU A 270 -2.30 -7.85 11.24
N LEU A 271 -1.48 -8.88 10.96
CA LEU A 271 -1.59 -9.69 9.76
C LEU A 271 -2.89 -10.47 9.76
N LYS A 272 -3.51 -10.52 8.61
CA LYS A 272 -4.77 -11.24 8.38
C LYS A 272 -4.55 -12.43 7.45
N GLU A 273 -5.37 -13.45 7.59
CA GLU A 273 -5.44 -14.50 6.59
C GLU A 273 -5.70 -13.91 5.21
N TRP A 274 -5.02 -14.41 4.19
CA TRP A 274 -5.04 -13.94 2.80
C TRP A 274 -4.31 -12.61 2.52
N ASP A 275 -3.67 -11.98 3.49
CA ASP A 275 -2.75 -10.88 3.19
C ASP A 275 -1.64 -11.38 2.25
N VAL A 276 -1.33 -10.62 1.21
CA VAL A 276 -0.12 -10.85 0.43
C VAL A 276 1.02 -10.14 1.14
N LEU A 277 2.06 -10.89 1.45
CA LEU A 277 3.25 -10.40 2.13
C LEU A 277 4.40 -10.36 1.12
N GLU A 278 4.79 -9.18 0.71
CA GLU A 278 5.99 -8.97 -0.11
C GLU A 278 7.21 -8.92 0.81
N ALA A 279 8.14 -9.85 0.61
CA ALA A 279 9.34 -9.98 1.42
C ALA A 279 10.57 -9.47 0.66
N TYR A 280 11.18 -8.42 1.14
CA TYR A 280 12.40 -7.81 0.62
C TYR A 280 13.57 -8.21 1.52
N LYS A 281 14.24 -9.29 1.17
CA LYS A 281 15.31 -9.87 1.96
C LYS A 281 16.64 -9.23 1.62
N ALA A 282 17.39 -8.77 2.63
CA ALA A 282 18.71 -8.21 2.45
C ALA A 282 19.69 -9.23 1.83
N ALA A 283 20.68 -8.75 1.08
CA ALA A 283 21.65 -9.61 0.36
C ALA A 283 22.44 -10.55 1.29
N ASP A 284 22.68 -10.12 2.53
CA ASP A 284 23.38 -10.89 3.57
C ASP A 284 22.46 -11.76 4.43
N ASN A 285 21.17 -11.78 4.11
CA ASN A 285 20.10 -12.50 4.84
C ASN A 285 19.93 -12.07 6.31
N SER A 286 20.50 -10.96 6.74
CA SER A 286 20.44 -10.50 8.13
C SER A 286 19.18 -9.68 8.45
N TYR A 287 18.40 -9.31 7.43
CA TYR A 287 17.23 -8.48 7.60
C TYR A 287 16.20 -8.73 6.48
N THR A 288 14.92 -8.66 6.81
CA THR A 288 13.84 -8.74 5.83
C THR A 288 12.80 -7.65 6.10
N LYS A 289 12.56 -6.79 5.12
CA LYS A 289 11.42 -5.89 5.13
C LYS A 289 10.21 -6.60 4.52
N TYR A 290 9.10 -6.61 5.23
CA TYR A 290 7.82 -7.09 4.73
C TYR A 290 6.89 -5.92 4.42
N VAL A 291 6.16 -6.02 3.30
CA VAL A 291 5.10 -5.07 2.94
C VAL A 291 3.80 -5.85 2.77
N VAL A 292 2.78 -5.43 3.51
CA VAL A 292 1.46 -6.05 3.48
C VAL A 292 0.64 -5.45 2.35
N VAL A 293 0.23 -6.28 1.41
CA VAL A 293 -0.61 -5.90 0.27
C VAL A 293 -1.97 -6.58 0.39
N ARG A 294 -3.03 -5.79 0.29
CA ARG A 294 -4.43 -6.25 0.38
C ARG A 294 -5.19 -6.02 -0.92
N ASN A 295 -4.45 -5.91 -2.03
CA ASN A 295 -5.05 -5.71 -3.34
C ASN A 295 -5.66 -7.01 -3.84
N VAL A 296 -6.92 -6.95 -4.22
CA VAL A 296 -7.63 -8.09 -4.79
C VAL A 296 -8.43 -7.67 -6.03
N VAL A 297 -8.62 -8.58 -6.95
CA VAL A 297 -9.60 -8.44 -8.02
C VAL A 297 -10.50 -9.67 -8.05
N GLU A 298 -11.81 -9.45 -8.04
CA GLU A 298 -12.80 -10.50 -8.23
C GLU A 298 -13.35 -10.41 -9.66
N GLY A 299 -13.38 -11.52 -10.37
CA GLY A 299 -13.90 -11.55 -11.73
C GLY A 299 -13.63 -12.84 -12.44
N THR A 300 -13.93 -12.84 -13.73
CA THR A 300 -13.68 -13.97 -14.61
C THR A 300 -12.58 -13.62 -15.60
N VAL A 301 -11.64 -14.52 -15.80
CA VAL A 301 -10.59 -14.39 -16.80
C VAL A 301 -11.21 -14.40 -18.19
N THR A 302 -11.06 -13.30 -18.91
CA THR A 302 -11.64 -13.11 -20.25
C THR A 302 -10.65 -13.41 -21.36
N SER A 303 -9.36 -13.20 -21.14
CA SER A 303 -8.30 -13.58 -22.08
C SER A 303 -6.97 -13.81 -21.38
N ILE A 304 -6.12 -14.61 -22.01
CA ILE A 304 -4.73 -14.85 -21.61
C ILE A 304 -3.87 -14.62 -22.84
N LYS A 305 -2.92 -13.71 -22.72
CA LYS A 305 -1.91 -13.48 -23.74
C LYS A 305 -0.61 -14.08 -23.26
N LYS A 306 -0.26 -15.21 -23.88
CA LYS A 306 0.99 -15.92 -23.58
C LYS A 306 2.17 -15.05 -23.97
N SER A 307 3.14 -14.98 -23.08
CA SER A 307 4.42 -14.31 -23.28
C SER A 307 5.54 -15.33 -23.44
N ASN A 308 6.61 -14.94 -24.11
CA ASN A 308 7.85 -15.71 -24.11
C ASN A 308 8.73 -15.39 -22.88
N ASN A 309 8.27 -14.43 -22.06
CA ASN A 309 8.84 -14.10 -20.77
C ASN A 309 8.15 -14.93 -19.68
N ASP A 310 8.62 -14.85 -18.46
CA ASP A 310 8.15 -15.68 -17.34
C ASP A 310 6.71 -15.36 -16.88
N TYR A 311 6.10 -14.28 -17.40
CA TYR A 311 4.75 -13.86 -17.05
C TYR A 311 3.81 -13.79 -18.25
N ASP A 312 2.63 -14.37 -18.08
CA ASP A 312 1.49 -14.20 -18.99
C ASP A 312 0.66 -12.97 -18.61
N GLU A 313 0.12 -12.28 -19.61
CA GLU A 313 -0.86 -11.21 -19.38
C GLU A 313 -2.27 -11.80 -19.27
N ILE A 314 -2.91 -11.61 -18.13
CA ILE A 314 -4.26 -12.10 -17.80
C ILE A 314 -5.21 -10.90 -17.80
N VAL A 315 -6.34 -11.00 -18.51
CA VAL A 315 -7.35 -9.94 -18.49
C VAL A 315 -8.55 -10.37 -17.64
N ILE A 316 -8.85 -9.57 -16.62
CA ILE A 316 -9.98 -9.73 -15.70
C ILE A 316 -10.74 -8.41 -15.67
N ASN A 317 -12.05 -8.42 -15.90
CA ASN A 317 -12.90 -7.22 -15.92
C ASN A 317 -12.38 -6.09 -16.84
N GLY A 318 -11.69 -6.45 -17.93
CA GLY A 318 -11.12 -5.50 -18.89
C GLY A 318 -9.78 -4.89 -18.49
N ASN A 319 -9.23 -5.23 -17.33
CA ASN A 319 -7.91 -4.80 -16.88
C ASN A 319 -6.89 -5.92 -17.03
N SER A 320 -5.65 -5.56 -17.31
CA SER A 320 -4.54 -6.49 -17.46
C SER A 320 -3.80 -6.69 -16.15
N TYR A 321 -3.47 -7.94 -15.86
CA TYR A 321 -2.68 -8.39 -14.72
C TYR A 321 -1.61 -9.37 -15.22
N TYR A 322 -0.59 -9.62 -14.42
CA TYR A 322 0.50 -10.53 -14.76
C TYR A 322 0.44 -11.79 -13.90
N TYR A 323 0.73 -12.94 -14.47
CA TYR A 323 0.73 -14.22 -13.79
C TYR A 323 1.91 -15.07 -14.23
N ASP A 324 2.60 -15.67 -13.25
CA ASP A 324 3.73 -16.56 -13.50
C ASP A 324 3.29 -17.77 -14.33
N ASN A 325 3.93 -17.98 -15.47
CA ASN A 325 3.55 -19.05 -16.39
C ASN A 325 4.15 -20.42 -16.02
N GLU A 326 5.07 -20.49 -15.05
CA GLU A 326 5.54 -21.75 -14.49
C GLU A 326 4.48 -22.44 -13.62
N ASP A 327 3.47 -21.70 -13.15
CA ASP A 327 2.33 -22.22 -12.38
C ASP A 327 1.26 -22.86 -13.28
N ASP A 328 1.67 -23.76 -14.14
CA ASP A 328 0.89 -24.37 -15.22
C ASP A 328 -0.53 -24.81 -14.80
N GLY A 329 -1.52 -24.20 -15.44
CA GLY A 329 -2.89 -24.73 -15.51
C GLY A 329 -3.85 -24.27 -14.42
N LYS A 330 -3.43 -23.46 -13.44
CA LYS A 330 -4.34 -22.97 -12.38
C LYS A 330 -5.26 -21.85 -12.88
N ILE A 331 -4.80 -21.04 -13.84
CA ILE A 331 -5.59 -19.95 -14.43
C ILE A 331 -5.86 -20.23 -15.90
N ALA A 332 -7.14 -20.24 -16.28
CA ALA A 332 -7.58 -20.43 -17.66
C ALA A 332 -8.72 -19.47 -18.01
N VAL A 333 -8.91 -19.20 -19.30
CA VAL A 333 -10.03 -18.39 -19.78
C VAL A 333 -11.36 -19.02 -19.34
N GLY A 334 -12.23 -18.19 -18.78
CA GLY A 334 -13.52 -18.62 -18.23
C GLY A 334 -13.49 -18.99 -16.73
N ILE A 335 -12.32 -19.10 -16.11
CA ILE A 335 -12.23 -19.28 -14.65
C ILE A 335 -12.61 -17.97 -13.97
N GLY A 336 -13.54 -18.07 -13.03
CA GLY A 336 -13.92 -16.97 -12.13
C GLY A 336 -13.41 -17.22 -10.72
N GLY A 337 -13.00 -16.17 -10.03
CA GLY A 337 -12.52 -16.26 -8.64
C GLY A 337 -12.08 -14.92 -8.09
N VAL A 338 -11.45 -14.98 -6.94
CA VAL A 338 -10.75 -13.86 -6.31
C VAL A 338 -9.26 -14.04 -6.51
N PHE A 339 -8.63 -13.03 -7.06
CA PHE A 339 -7.21 -13.02 -7.37
C PHE A 339 -6.51 -12.06 -6.42
N LEU A 340 -5.57 -12.57 -5.65
CA LEU A 340 -4.72 -11.79 -4.73
C LEU A 340 -3.57 -11.21 -5.53
N LEU A 341 -3.34 -9.91 -5.36
CA LEU A 341 -2.37 -9.17 -6.15
C LEU A 341 -1.21 -8.67 -5.29
N SER A 342 -0.03 -8.65 -5.87
CA SER A 342 1.10 -7.86 -5.37
C SER A 342 0.90 -6.36 -5.66
N SER A 343 1.78 -5.52 -5.13
CA SER A 343 1.76 -4.08 -5.33
C SER A 343 1.94 -3.66 -6.80
N ASN A 344 2.57 -4.51 -7.62
CA ASN A 344 2.78 -4.29 -9.05
C ASN A 344 1.75 -4.99 -9.95
N ASN A 345 0.59 -5.37 -9.41
CA ASN A 345 -0.52 -6.04 -10.11
C ASN A 345 -0.19 -7.45 -10.65
N ARG A 346 0.77 -8.14 -10.05
CA ARG A 346 0.98 -9.56 -10.32
C ARG A 346 -0.01 -10.39 -9.51
N ILE A 347 -0.63 -11.39 -10.15
CA ILE A 347 -1.48 -12.35 -9.48
C ILE A 347 -0.57 -13.33 -8.71
N ILE A 348 -0.70 -13.36 -7.39
CA ILE A 348 0.08 -14.23 -6.52
C ILE A 348 -0.65 -15.53 -6.25
N MET A 349 -1.97 -15.44 -6.07
CA MET A 349 -2.81 -16.61 -5.82
C MET A 349 -4.23 -16.36 -6.31
N MET A 350 -4.87 -17.40 -6.78
CA MET A 350 -6.31 -17.40 -7.03
C MET A 350 -7.01 -18.25 -5.96
N THR A 351 -8.11 -17.75 -5.46
CA THR A 351 -8.99 -18.50 -4.57
C THR A 351 -10.43 -18.35 -5.02
N ASP A 352 -11.22 -19.39 -4.83
CA ASP A 352 -12.68 -19.37 -4.98
C ASP A 352 -13.37 -18.94 -3.68
N GLU A 353 -12.62 -18.87 -2.60
CA GLU A 353 -13.11 -18.34 -1.34
C GLU A 353 -13.26 -16.81 -1.46
N SER A 354 -14.33 -16.30 -0.87
CA SER A 354 -14.56 -14.88 -0.75
C SER A 354 -13.58 -14.31 0.27
N VAL A 355 -12.45 -13.80 -0.21
CA VAL A 355 -11.40 -13.19 0.61
C VAL A 355 -11.91 -11.90 1.21
N ALA A 356 -12.23 -11.94 2.51
CA ALA A 356 -12.63 -10.77 3.27
C ALA A 356 -11.41 -10.17 3.96
N HIS A 357 -10.65 -9.36 3.24
CA HIS A 357 -9.61 -8.56 3.89
C HIS A 357 -10.20 -7.49 4.81
N ASP A 358 -11.32 -6.92 4.41
CA ASP A 358 -12.12 -6.06 5.26
C ASP A 358 -13.58 -6.45 5.14
N VAL A 359 -14.14 -6.89 6.26
CA VAL A 359 -15.58 -7.05 6.37
C VAL A 359 -16.18 -5.66 6.32
N THR A 360 -16.83 -5.32 5.21
CA THR A 360 -17.53 -4.05 5.12
C THR A 360 -18.83 -4.17 5.89
N PHE A 361 -18.91 -3.45 7.00
CA PHE A 361 -20.14 -3.34 7.76
C PHE A 361 -21.03 -2.28 7.16
N GLY A 362 -22.32 -2.49 7.28
CA GLY A 362 -23.30 -1.49 6.92
C GLY A 362 -24.60 -1.73 7.64
N TYR A 363 -25.43 -0.70 7.70
CA TYR A 363 -26.78 -0.84 8.18
C TYR A 363 -27.74 -0.81 6.99
N LEU A 364 -28.37 -1.96 6.69
CA LEU A 364 -29.40 -2.06 5.66
C LEU A 364 -30.62 -1.30 6.10
N VAL A 365 -30.89 -0.18 5.46
CA VAL A 365 -32.04 0.68 5.76
C VAL A 365 -33.30 0.12 5.11
N SER A 366 -33.21 -0.18 3.81
CA SER A 366 -34.30 -0.74 3.01
C SER A 366 -33.78 -1.40 1.75
N SER A 367 -34.52 -2.36 1.24
CA SER A 367 -34.35 -2.93 -0.10
C SER A 367 -35.68 -2.93 -0.85
N TRP A 368 -35.64 -2.83 -2.17
CA TRP A 368 -36.83 -2.80 -3.02
C TRP A 368 -36.45 -3.21 -4.45
N HIS A 369 -37.44 -3.66 -5.22
CA HIS A 369 -37.36 -3.89 -6.65
C HIS A 369 -38.68 -3.51 -7.32
N GLU A 370 -38.65 -3.31 -8.62
CA GLU A 370 -39.85 -3.13 -9.45
C GLU A 370 -40.39 -4.48 -9.91
N ASP A 371 -41.69 -4.58 -10.18
CA ASP A 371 -42.34 -5.86 -10.55
C ASP A 371 -41.76 -6.55 -11.79
N TYR A 372 -41.03 -5.80 -12.63
CA TYR A 372 -40.39 -6.32 -13.84
C TYR A 372 -38.89 -6.67 -13.64
N GLU A 373 -38.35 -6.49 -12.45
CA GLU A 373 -36.98 -6.78 -12.11
C GLU A 373 -36.88 -8.00 -11.20
N ASP A 374 -35.99 -8.94 -11.53
CA ASP A 374 -35.69 -10.08 -10.65
C ASP A 374 -34.92 -9.66 -9.40
N MET A 375 -34.04 -8.65 -9.53
CA MET A 375 -33.20 -8.09 -8.47
C MET A 375 -33.22 -6.56 -8.58
N GLY A 376 -33.42 -5.87 -7.48
CA GLY A 376 -33.52 -4.42 -7.42
C GLY A 376 -32.34 -3.76 -6.71
N GLU A 377 -32.64 -2.92 -5.72
CA GLU A 377 -31.67 -2.06 -5.04
C GLU A 377 -31.79 -2.14 -3.53
N ALA A 378 -30.71 -1.81 -2.83
CA ALA A 378 -30.68 -1.66 -1.39
C ALA A 378 -30.04 -0.34 -0.98
N ARG A 379 -30.62 0.30 0.03
CA ARG A 379 -30.06 1.49 0.67
C ARG A 379 -29.34 1.10 1.94
N ILE A 380 -28.04 1.40 1.97
CA ILE A 380 -27.16 1.04 3.08
C ILE A 380 -26.52 2.31 3.66
N LEU A 381 -26.57 2.44 4.97
CA LEU A 381 -25.72 3.38 5.71
C LEU A 381 -24.36 2.73 5.88
N THR A 382 -23.35 3.30 5.27
CA THR A 382 -21.97 2.79 5.25
C THR A 382 -21.19 3.20 6.51
N MET A 383 -20.03 2.60 6.75
CA MET A 383 -19.22 2.88 7.94
C MET A 383 -18.72 4.33 8.03
N ASP A 384 -18.55 4.99 6.90
CA ASP A 384 -18.17 6.40 6.78
C ASP A 384 -19.35 7.38 6.97
N GLY A 385 -20.53 6.84 7.33
CA GLY A 385 -21.74 7.64 7.63
C GLY A 385 -22.55 8.07 6.41
N ASN A 386 -22.19 7.61 5.21
CA ASN A 386 -22.93 7.93 3.99
C ASN A 386 -24.10 6.98 3.78
N LEU A 387 -25.19 7.52 3.23
CA LEU A 387 -26.35 6.74 2.83
C LEU A 387 -26.26 6.47 1.32
N VAL A 388 -25.90 5.24 0.95
CA VAL A 388 -25.64 4.84 -0.43
C VAL A 388 -26.69 3.84 -0.92
N ILE A 389 -27.06 3.96 -2.20
CA ILE A 389 -27.91 2.98 -2.88
C ILE A 389 -27.02 2.11 -3.77
N TYR A 390 -27.05 0.80 -3.54
CA TYR A 390 -26.38 -0.19 -4.36
C TYR A 390 -27.41 -1.07 -5.06
N LYS A 391 -27.15 -1.40 -6.32
CA LYS A 391 -27.90 -2.46 -7.02
C LYS A 391 -27.49 -3.82 -6.50
N PHE A 392 -28.42 -4.75 -6.48
CA PHE A 392 -28.09 -6.16 -6.31
C PHE A 392 -27.50 -6.71 -7.61
N ALA A 393 -26.46 -7.54 -7.51
CA ALA A 393 -25.99 -8.32 -8.64
C ALA A 393 -27.06 -9.34 -9.07
N ASN A 394 -27.03 -9.79 -10.33
CA ASN A 394 -27.96 -10.81 -10.86
C ASN A 394 -28.02 -12.10 -10.04
N LYS A 395 -27.06 -12.32 -9.19
CA LYS A 395 -26.97 -13.42 -8.20
C LYS A 395 -26.38 -12.87 -6.93
N VAL A 396 -27.13 -12.91 -5.85
CA VAL A 396 -26.69 -12.48 -4.52
C VAL A 396 -26.56 -13.70 -3.61
N LYS A 397 -25.46 -13.77 -2.88
CA LYS A 397 -25.25 -14.75 -1.83
C LYS A 397 -25.65 -14.14 -0.49
N LEU A 398 -26.80 -14.52 0.03
CA LEU A 398 -27.29 -14.13 1.35
C LEU A 398 -27.10 -15.29 2.32
N ASP A 399 -26.35 -15.05 3.42
CA ASP A 399 -26.08 -16.03 4.46
C ASP A 399 -25.63 -17.41 3.89
N GLY A 400 -24.85 -17.33 2.82
CA GLY A 400 -24.31 -18.53 2.17
C GLY A 400 -25.17 -19.15 1.08
N VAL A 401 -26.42 -18.74 0.94
CA VAL A 401 -27.35 -19.25 -0.07
C VAL A 401 -27.43 -18.25 -1.24
N THR A 402 -27.38 -18.76 -2.47
CA THR A 402 -27.42 -17.91 -3.67
C THR A 402 -28.85 -17.75 -4.17
N TYR A 403 -29.26 -16.51 -4.31
CA TYR A 403 -30.57 -16.09 -4.81
C TYR A 403 -30.44 -15.39 -6.17
N LYS A 404 -31.44 -15.56 -7.03
CA LYS A 404 -31.54 -14.93 -8.35
C LYS A 404 -32.75 -13.99 -8.45
N LYS A 405 -33.61 -14.01 -7.44
CA LYS A 405 -34.78 -13.17 -7.32
C LYS A 405 -34.84 -12.60 -5.93
N GLN A 406 -35.16 -11.32 -5.83
CA GLN A 406 -35.22 -10.62 -4.54
C GLN A 406 -36.39 -11.13 -3.69
N ASP A 407 -37.53 -11.48 -4.30
CA ASP A 407 -38.68 -12.04 -3.59
C ASP A 407 -38.41 -13.37 -2.87
N ASP A 408 -37.46 -14.16 -3.40
CA ASP A 408 -37.06 -15.41 -2.78
C ASP A 408 -36.03 -15.21 -1.64
N MET A 409 -35.50 -13.99 -1.51
CA MET A 409 -34.40 -13.68 -0.59
C MET A 409 -34.94 -13.24 0.76
N PRO A 410 -34.71 -13.99 1.86
CA PRO A 410 -35.20 -13.62 3.19
C PRO A 410 -34.37 -12.51 3.83
N LEU A 411 -34.24 -11.38 3.14
CA LEU A 411 -33.49 -10.24 3.59
C LEU A 411 -34.40 -9.22 4.25
N GLU A 412 -34.31 -9.12 5.56
CA GLU A 412 -35.08 -8.14 6.30
C GLU A 412 -34.40 -6.76 6.29
N ASN A 413 -35.21 -5.72 6.22
CA ASN A 413 -34.74 -4.34 6.32
C ASN A 413 -34.41 -3.94 7.75
N ARG A 414 -33.64 -2.87 7.93
CA ARG A 414 -33.28 -2.24 9.22
C ARG A 414 -32.44 -3.12 10.12
N GLN A 415 -31.40 -3.72 9.57
CA GLN A 415 -30.45 -4.54 10.32
C GLN A 415 -28.99 -4.23 9.96
N LEU A 416 -28.08 -4.57 10.89
CA LEU A 416 -26.66 -4.63 10.58
C LEU A 416 -26.41 -5.81 9.66
N ILE A 417 -25.59 -5.57 8.66
CA ILE A 417 -25.12 -6.59 7.72
C ILE A 417 -23.62 -6.42 7.52
N THR A 418 -22.97 -7.49 7.11
CA THR A 418 -21.75 -7.39 6.35
C THR A 418 -22.07 -7.57 4.88
N TYR A 419 -21.38 -6.84 4.01
CA TYR A 419 -21.64 -6.95 2.58
C TYR A 419 -20.36 -6.83 1.77
N LYS A 420 -20.44 -7.34 0.53
CA LYS A 420 -19.39 -7.21 -0.47
C LYS A 420 -19.98 -6.71 -1.77
N LEU A 421 -19.20 -5.87 -2.43
CA LEU A 421 -19.52 -5.36 -3.76
C LEU A 421 -18.66 -6.07 -4.80
N ALA A 422 -19.25 -6.35 -5.95
CA ALA A 422 -18.53 -6.69 -7.18
C ALA A 422 -19.06 -5.78 -8.29
N ASN A 423 -18.18 -5.09 -8.99
CA ASN A 423 -18.57 -4.07 -10.00
C ASN A 423 -19.56 -3.01 -9.47
N ASN A 424 -19.39 -2.61 -8.21
CA ASN A 424 -20.29 -1.68 -7.50
C ASN A 424 -21.71 -2.21 -7.27
N GLU A 425 -21.95 -3.53 -7.40
CA GLU A 425 -23.21 -4.20 -7.10
C GLU A 425 -23.07 -5.10 -5.87
N LEU A 426 -24.13 -5.23 -5.09
CA LEU A 426 -24.18 -6.11 -3.91
C LEU A 426 -24.13 -7.57 -4.35
N LYS A 427 -23.06 -8.25 -4.01
CA LYS A 427 -22.77 -9.64 -4.41
C LYS A 427 -22.98 -10.62 -3.27
N THR A 428 -22.54 -10.25 -2.06
CA THR A 428 -22.66 -11.07 -0.86
C THR A 428 -23.20 -10.21 0.27
N ILE A 429 -24.10 -10.77 1.04
CA ILE A 429 -24.65 -10.16 2.24
C ILE A 429 -24.71 -11.26 3.30
N ASP A 430 -24.15 -10.98 4.47
CA ASP A 430 -24.30 -11.84 5.64
C ASP A 430 -25.02 -11.09 6.75
N THR A 431 -26.01 -11.75 7.32
CA THR A 431 -26.80 -11.27 8.46
C THR A 431 -26.37 -11.99 9.73
N VAL A 432 -26.90 -11.56 10.88
CA VAL A 432 -26.68 -12.26 12.16
C VAL A 432 -27.22 -13.69 12.15
N TYR A 433 -28.11 -14.02 11.22
CA TYR A 433 -28.75 -15.34 11.10
C TYR A 433 -28.02 -16.31 10.17
N SER A 434 -26.82 -15.97 9.72
CA SER A 434 -26.04 -16.87 8.86
C SER A 434 -25.90 -18.27 9.44
N ASN A 435 -26.29 -19.28 8.67
CA ASN A 435 -26.21 -20.70 9.05
C ASN A 435 -24.85 -21.34 8.73
N LYS A 436 -23.90 -20.57 8.25
CA LYS A 436 -22.57 -21.07 7.91
C LYS A 436 -21.76 -21.41 9.15
N THR A 437 -20.77 -22.31 8.92
CA THR A 437 -19.67 -22.51 9.88
C THR A 437 -19.09 -21.15 10.27
N ALA A 438 -19.10 -20.85 11.54
CA ALA A 438 -18.71 -19.54 12.06
C ALA A 438 -17.28 -19.18 11.61
N SER A 439 -17.15 -18.14 10.81
CA SER A 439 -15.87 -17.54 10.48
C SER A 439 -15.66 -16.29 11.34
N PRO A 440 -14.43 -15.80 11.54
CA PRO A 440 -14.17 -14.55 12.26
C PRO A 440 -14.93 -13.34 11.73
N SER A 441 -15.32 -13.35 10.45
CA SER A 441 -16.09 -12.31 9.79
C SER A 441 -17.62 -12.47 9.86
N ASP A 442 -18.10 -13.59 10.45
CA ASP A 442 -19.54 -13.83 10.61
C ASP A 442 -20.11 -12.91 11.71
N LEU A 443 -21.14 -12.13 11.37
CA LEU A 443 -21.81 -11.22 12.32
C LEU A 443 -22.32 -11.94 13.57
N ARG A 444 -22.73 -13.18 13.43
CA ARG A 444 -23.17 -14.01 14.58
C ARG A 444 -22.01 -14.29 15.53
N VAL A 445 -20.80 -14.56 15.01
CA VAL A 445 -19.60 -14.76 15.84
C VAL A 445 -19.19 -13.46 16.49
N LEU A 446 -19.15 -12.38 15.73
CA LEU A 446 -18.83 -11.06 16.27
C LEU A 446 -19.82 -10.65 17.36
N TYR A 447 -21.11 -10.91 17.16
CA TYR A 447 -22.15 -10.62 18.15
C TYR A 447 -22.04 -11.51 19.39
N SER A 448 -21.75 -12.80 19.25
CA SER A 448 -21.59 -13.74 20.37
C SER A 448 -20.35 -13.47 21.22
N ASN A 449 -19.32 -12.88 20.63
CA ASN A 449 -18.07 -12.52 21.31
C ASN A 449 -18.13 -11.15 22.00
N MET A 450 -19.24 -10.42 21.91
CA MET A 450 -19.39 -9.16 22.63
C MET A 450 -19.46 -9.37 24.14
N PRO A 451 -18.94 -8.42 24.94
CA PRO A 451 -18.99 -8.52 26.40
C PRO A 451 -20.45 -8.69 26.87
N ASN A 452 -20.73 -9.75 27.57
CA ASN A 452 -21.99 -10.15 28.22
C ASN A 452 -22.79 -11.28 27.56
N GLY A 453 -22.17 -12.17 26.80
CA GLY A 453 -22.67 -13.52 26.63
C GLY A 453 -23.64 -13.74 25.45
N SER A 454 -24.04 -14.98 25.31
CA SER A 454 -24.94 -15.47 24.28
C SER A 454 -26.30 -14.76 24.31
N ALA A 455 -26.68 -14.16 23.20
CA ALA A 455 -28.00 -13.59 23.00
C ALA A 455 -29.07 -14.71 22.98
N SER A 456 -30.18 -14.50 23.65
CA SER A 456 -31.36 -15.36 23.54
C SER A 456 -31.97 -15.20 22.11
N GLU A 457 -32.80 -16.16 21.69
CA GLU A 457 -33.47 -16.08 20.36
C GLU A 457 -34.33 -14.81 20.22
N SER A 458 -34.96 -14.33 21.29
CA SER A 458 -35.69 -13.05 21.28
C SER A 458 -34.77 -11.84 21.22
N GLU A 459 -33.56 -11.92 21.75
CA GLU A 459 -32.56 -10.87 21.66
C GLU A 459 -31.87 -10.85 20.30
N LYS A 460 -31.83 -11.98 19.58
CA LYS A 460 -31.34 -12.05 18.21
C LYS A 460 -32.28 -11.33 17.23
N SER A 461 -33.61 -11.45 17.43
CA SER A 461 -34.59 -10.76 16.60
C SER A 461 -34.58 -9.23 16.80
N ASP A 462 -34.31 -8.77 18.05
CA ASP A 462 -34.19 -7.34 18.40
C ASP A 462 -32.73 -6.84 18.36
N GLY A 463 -31.81 -7.76 18.30
CA GLY A 463 -30.42 -7.56 18.71
C GLY A 463 -29.63 -6.54 17.92
N LEU A 464 -29.92 -6.39 16.63
CA LEU A 464 -29.21 -5.48 15.75
C LEU A 464 -30.09 -4.33 15.25
N LEU A 465 -31.28 -4.15 15.82
CA LEU A 465 -32.08 -2.96 15.57
C LEU A 465 -31.54 -1.76 16.34
N TYR A 466 -31.31 -0.67 15.64
CA TYR A 466 -30.92 0.58 16.29
C TYR A 466 -32.08 1.19 17.07
N LYS A 467 -31.89 1.31 18.39
CA LYS A 467 -32.83 1.96 19.30
C LYS A 467 -32.43 3.40 19.53
N LYS A 468 -33.03 4.31 18.77
CA LYS A 468 -32.70 5.74 18.78
C LYS A 468 -32.79 6.37 20.17
N ASN A 469 -33.74 5.95 21.00
CA ASN A 469 -33.93 6.48 22.36
C ASN A 469 -32.83 6.06 23.33
N LEU A 470 -32.09 4.98 23.03
CA LEU A 470 -30.98 4.48 23.84
C LEU A 470 -29.63 4.70 23.18
N ASN A 471 -29.61 5.22 21.97
CA ASN A 471 -28.42 5.39 21.14
C ASN A 471 -27.57 4.10 21.06
N CYS A 472 -28.22 2.97 20.85
CA CYS A 472 -27.57 1.68 20.82
C CYS A 472 -28.24 0.71 19.85
N PHE A 473 -27.47 -0.29 19.39
CA PHE A 473 -27.99 -1.45 18.70
C PHE A 473 -28.35 -2.54 19.70
N GLY A 474 -29.54 -3.13 19.56
CA GLY A 474 -30.00 -4.24 20.39
C GLY A 474 -30.07 -3.96 21.89
N GLY A 475 -30.04 -2.71 22.31
CA GLY A 475 -30.02 -2.33 23.71
C GLY A 475 -28.65 -2.55 24.42
N ARG A 476 -27.61 -2.91 23.70
CA ARG A 476 -26.31 -3.30 24.28
C ARG A 476 -25.11 -2.61 23.65
N ILE A 477 -25.13 -2.35 22.36
CA ILE A 477 -24.00 -1.73 21.65
C ILE A 477 -24.23 -0.23 21.63
N LEU A 478 -23.55 0.48 22.51
CA LEU A 478 -23.58 1.96 22.52
C LEU A 478 -22.85 2.50 21.28
N VAL A 479 -23.48 3.46 20.63
CA VAL A 479 -22.87 4.18 19.50
C VAL A 479 -22.42 5.53 20.04
N ASN A 480 -21.13 5.81 19.91
CA ASN A 480 -20.64 7.16 20.20
C ASN A 480 -21.21 8.14 19.19
N ALA A 481 -21.75 9.23 19.68
CA ALA A 481 -22.30 10.31 18.88
C ALA A 481 -21.18 11.12 18.23
#